data_d7fa2136db163032a763084b25a48b5c
#
_entry.id   d7fa2136db163032a763084b25a48b5c
#
_cell.length_a   1.000
_cell.length_b   1.000
_cell.length_c   1.000
_cell.angle_alpha   90.00
_cell.angle_beta   90.00
_cell.angle_gamma   90.00
#
_symmetry.space_group_name_H-M   'P 1'
#
loop_
_entity.id
_entity.type
_entity.pdbx_description
1 polymer ?
#
loop_
_entity_poly.entity_id
_entity_poly.type
_entity_poly.pdbx_seq_one_letter_code
_entity_poly.pdbx_strand_id
1 'polypeptide(L)'
;MYKKATLFTLLILFCSVQLLGADFTCRIDLLKGEKWWGVFIAGGRPMPFDAPFQKIDLSQGRGQKTPFMVSNRGRYVWSAEPFSITYTGDSFLIESSAGEVKAVSAGRTLREAYLVCCHKNFPPGGNAPSPELMTAPVYDPFLELGFEATETALCDYADQILKAGYPAGTLVVPAGWQSSIGSNEPSMHLFGDFAGMVRALHDKGFRVMLTVTPFVSGDGPIFRRYRGEQMFVSRPDSTVAMAEWDGGYSAFYDLTRPEVYELIKGRLDALRSNYGIDGFLFDCGGAMPYLKYAQGGAAAYLSRWSELSDGCDFCQYTVSRGTSGLVSYVHNLRLDHDFDWDFLRRAASDMVSANLLGYPYTVVSPRVSKLADLDRVDPKVFLRYLQLSSVMPVMNIAFAPWNITDPAVAASCKAIVNDRARLGAYYEQLVSESKRTAEPVLRHLEYEFPRNGFTDCDDQFMLGSRFLIAPLLDGKNSRMVRFPRGIWVDASGKRYRGPLVTTVTASNDHVLYFESEKNGEIEYMVVLYFESEKNGDTKKQGN
;
A
#
# COMPACT_ATOMS: atom_id res chain seq x y z
N MET A 1 -45.55 3.09 22.55
CA MET A 1 -44.07 3.15 22.45
C MET A 1 -43.70 3.55 21.04
N TYR A 2 -43.50 4.85 20.79
CA TYR A 2 -43.13 5.37 19.47
C TYR A 2 -41.62 5.37 19.36
N LYS A 3 -41.07 4.58 18.43
CA LYS A 3 -39.65 4.70 18.00
C LYS A 3 -39.52 5.96 17.15
N LYS A 4 -38.78 6.94 17.66
CA LYS A 4 -38.35 8.12 16.89
C LYS A 4 -37.33 7.66 15.84
N ALA A 5 -37.75 7.62 14.59
CA ALA A 5 -36.86 7.57 13.45
C ALA A 5 -36.19 8.95 13.33
N THR A 6 -34.90 9.03 13.59
CA THR A 6 -34.12 10.24 13.36
C THR A 6 -33.87 10.36 11.86
N LEU A 7 -34.60 11.24 11.22
CA LEU A 7 -34.45 11.60 9.81
C LEU A 7 -33.13 12.38 9.67
N PHE A 8 -32.10 11.76 9.11
CA PHE A 8 -30.88 12.47 8.72
C PHE A 8 -31.17 13.30 7.47
N THR A 9 -31.39 14.59 7.67
CA THR A 9 -31.50 15.55 6.57
C THR A 9 -30.11 15.75 5.97
N LEU A 10 -29.89 15.20 4.78
CA LEU A 10 -28.69 15.44 3.98
C LEU A 10 -28.71 16.91 3.53
N LEU A 11 -27.91 17.77 4.19
CA LEU A 11 -27.74 19.15 3.75
C LEU A 11 -26.77 19.12 2.54
N ILE A 12 -27.32 19.28 1.35
CA ILE A 12 -26.53 19.53 0.13
C ILE A 12 -25.95 20.94 0.28
N LEU A 13 -24.62 21.05 0.37
CA LEU A 13 -23.95 22.34 0.35
C LEU A 13 -24.20 23.00 -1.02
N PHE A 14 -24.68 24.23 -1.00
CA PHE A 14 -24.73 25.08 -2.18
C PHE A 14 -23.28 25.36 -2.62
N CYS A 15 -22.81 24.60 -3.59
CA CYS A 15 -21.73 25.00 -4.44
C CYS A 15 -22.29 26.02 -5.42
N SER A 16 -21.65 27.16 -5.62
CA SER A 16 -21.96 28.03 -6.74
C SER A 16 -21.51 27.32 -8.02
N VAL A 17 -22.45 26.61 -8.67
CA VAL A 17 -22.20 25.92 -9.93
C VAL A 17 -22.37 26.92 -11.06
N GLN A 18 -21.28 27.25 -11.76
CA GLN A 18 -21.34 27.93 -13.04
C GLN A 18 -21.20 26.89 -14.15
N LEU A 19 -22.29 26.59 -14.83
CA LEU A 19 -22.30 25.82 -16.07
C LEU A 19 -21.94 26.75 -17.24
N LEU A 20 -20.66 26.79 -17.58
CA LEU A 20 -20.16 27.40 -18.82
C LEU A 20 -19.62 26.26 -19.70
N GLY A 21 -20.46 25.79 -20.64
CA GLY A 21 -20.10 24.68 -21.50
C GLY A 21 -19.90 23.38 -20.73
N ALA A 22 -19.67 22.23 -21.26
CA ALA A 22 -19.64 20.91 -20.62
C ALA A 22 -18.74 20.72 -19.38
N ASP A 23 -18.11 21.76 -18.85
CA ASP A 23 -17.15 21.69 -17.73
C ASP A 23 -17.83 22.04 -16.39
N PHE A 24 -17.63 21.17 -15.41
CA PHE A 24 -18.05 21.39 -14.02
C PHE A 24 -17.00 22.18 -13.27
N THR A 25 -17.39 23.26 -12.57
CA THR A 25 -16.52 24.02 -11.67
C THR A 25 -17.20 24.19 -10.32
N CYS A 26 -16.47 23.90 -9.24
CA CYS A 26 -16.94 24.00 -7.87
C CYS A 26 -15.87 24.63 -6.98
N ARG A 27 -16.28 25.64 -6.18
CA ARG A 27 -15.45 26.21 -5.12
C ARG A 27 -15.92 25.71 -3.76
N ILE A 28 -14.98 25.27 -2.92
CA ILE A 28 -15.22 24.78 -1.56
C ILE A 28 -14.42 25.64 -0.60
N ASP A 29 -15.09 26.54 0.11
CA ASP A 29 -14.47 27.34 1.15
C ASP A 29 -14.26 26.50 2.42
N LEU A 30 -13.10 26.67 3.08
CA LEU A 30 -12.77 25.94 4.29
C LEU A 30 -13.54 26.49 5.49
N LEU A 31 -13.99 25.59 6.34
CA LEU A 31 -14.55 25.95 7.64
C LEU A 31 -13.41 26.29 8.63
N LYS A 32 -13.73 27.07 9.66
CA LYS A 32 -12.74 27.41 10.69
C LYS A 32 -12.06 26.17 11.30
N GLY A 33 -10.74 26.08 11.14
CA GLY A 33 -9.93 24.97 11.63
C GLY A 33 -10.19 23.65 10.90
N GLU A 34 -10.72 23.70 9.68
CA GLU A 34 -10.88 22.53 8.85
C GLU A 34 -9.58 22.16 8.18
N LYS A 35 -9.31 20.87 8.17
CA LYS A 35 -8.17 20.25 7.50
C LYS A 35 -8.66 19.14 6.59
N TRP A 36 -7.98 18.96 5.46
CA TRP A 36 -8.36 18.01 4.42
C TRP A 36 -7.21 17.06 4.08
N TRP A 37 -7.56 15.80 3.85
CA TRP A 37 -6.70 14.73 3.32
C TRP A 37 -7.25 14.30 1.97
N GLY A 38 -6.39 13.99 1.01
CA GLY A 38 -6.91 13.47 -0.25
C GLY A 38 -6.01 13.60 -1.45
N VAL A 39 -6.54 13.18 -2.55
CA VAL A 39 -6.06 13.17 -3.93
C VAL A 39 -4.72 12.50 -4.20
N PHE A 40 -3.78 12.47 -3.27
CA PHE A 40 -2.49 11.78 -3.44
C PHE A 40 -2.46 10.50 -2.61
N ILE A 41 -2.14 9.39 -3.26
CA ILE A 41 -2.00 8.09 -2.58
C ILE A 41 -0.58 7.90 -2.06
N ALA A 42 0.43 8.35 -2.83
CA ALA A 42 1.83 8.26 -2.41
C ALA A 42 2.69 9.37 -3.05
N GLY A 43 3.79 9.72 -2.38
CA GLY A 43 4.84 10.58 -2.91
C GLY A 43 4.41 12.01 -3.22
N GLY A 44 3.27 12.42 -2.70
CA GLY A 44 2.68 13.68 -3.07
C GLY A 44 3.07 14.83 -2.17
N ARG A 45 2.32 14.95 -1.10
CA ARG A 45 2.37 16.11 -0.21
C ARG A 45 2.10 15.69 1.21
N PRO A 46 2.61 16.45 2.20
CA PRO A 46 2.19 16.27 3.59
C PRO A 46 0.65 16.32 3.70
N MET A 47 0.10 15.47 4.53
CA MET A 47 -1.33 15.46 4.83
C MET A 47 -1.54 15.52 6.35
N PRO A 48 -2.50 16.33 6.79
CA PRO A 48 -3.46 17.14 6.00
C PRO A 48 -2.77 18.23 5.18
N PHE A 49 -3.43 18.73 4.12
CA PHE A 49 -2.89 19.84 3.34
C PHE A 49 -2.56 21.03 4.24
N ASP A 50 -1.30 21.46 4.21
CA ASP A 50 -0.73 22.52 5.05
C ASP A 50 -0.39 23.80 4.28
N ALA A 51 -0.14 23.68 2.95
CA ALA A 51 0.27 24.77 2.09
C ALA A 51 -0.51 24.82 0.77
N PRO A 52 -0.79 26.04 0.25
CA PRO A 52 -1.41 26.23 -1.05
C PRO A 52 -0.66 25.54 -2.19
N PHE A 53 -1.39 25.17 -3.24
CA PHE A 53 -0.80 24.64 -4.46
C PHE A 53 -1.57 25.05 -5.71
N GLN A 54 -0.84 25.17 -6.82
CA GLN A 54 -1.38 25.45 -8.13
C GLN A 54 -2.18 24.25 -8.68
N LYS A 55 -2.93 24.49 -9.76
CA LYS A 55 -3.76 23.50 -10.43
C LYS A 55 -3.01 22.19 -10.67
N ILE A 56 -3.57 21.11 -10.17
CA ILE A 56 -3.12 19.73 -10.36
C ILE A 56 -4.23 18.95 -11.04
N ASP A 57 -3.92 18.38 -12.20
CA ASP A 57 -4.80 17.47 -12.92
C ASP A 57 -4.55 16.05 -12.43
N LEU A 58 -5.59 15.42 -11.85
CA LEU A 58 -5.48 14.08 -11.28
C LEU A 58 -5.33 12.98 -12.35
N SER A 59 -5.63 13.28 -13.62
CA SER A 59 -5.43 12.35 -14.74
C SER A 59 -3.99 12.32 -15.24
N GLN A 60 -3.12 13.23 -14.77
CA GLN A 60 -1.79 13.42 -15.34
C GLN A 60 -0.67 13.31 -14.31
N GLY A 61 0.56 13.12 -14.82
CA GLY A 61 1.77 13.04 -14.02
C GLY A 61 2.07 11.63 -13.50
N ARG A 62 3.23 11.52 -12.84
CA ARG A 62 3.67 10.27 -12.20
C ARG A 62 2.98 10.12 -10.84
N GLY A 63 2.95 8.90 -10.33
CA GLY A 63 2.33 8.55 -9.04
C GLY A 63 0.81 8.44 -9.12
N GLN A 64 0.26 7.66 -8.21
CA GLN A 64 -1.17 7.44 -8.15
C GLN A 64 -1.89 8.57 -7.43
N LYS A 65 -2.98 9.01 -8.05
CA LYS A 65 -3.93 9.96 -7.49
C LYS A 65 -5.32 9.35 -7.45
N THR A 66 -6.16 9.86 -6.56
CA THR A 66 -7.56 9.45 -6.45
C THR A 66 -8.48 10.68 -6.44
N PRO A 67 -9.63 10.64 -7.12
CA PRO A 67 -10.60 11.74 -7.10
C PRO A 67 -11.45 11.72 -5.81
N PHE A 68 -10.78 11.61 -4.66
CA PHE A 68 -11.39 11.57 -3.35
C PHE A 68 -10.60 12.40 -2.33
N MET A 69 -11.32 13.17 -1.52
CA MET A 69 -10.76 13.88 -0.37
C MET A 69 -11.79 13.98 0.76
N VAL A 70 -11.29 14.05 1.99
CA VAL A 70 -12.10 13.99 3.21
C VAL A 70 -11.58 14.97 4.26
N SER A 71 -12.48 15.56 5.07
CA SER A 71 -12.13 16.56 6.08
C SER A 71 -12.47 16.14 7.52
N ASN A 72 -11.75 16.71 8.49
CA ASN A 72 -12.04 16.55 9.91
C ASN A 72 -13.34 17.24 10.38
N ARG A 73 -14.02 17.94 9.46
CA ARG A 73 -15.33 18.57 9.70
C ARG A 73 -16.51 17.78 9.12
N GLY A 74 -16.26 16.53 8.72
CA GLY A 74 -17.32 15.64 8.24
C GLY A 74 -17.75 15.93 6.81
N ARG A 75 -16.88 16.52 5.99
CA ARG A 75 -17.13 16.77 4.58
C ARG A 75 -16.25 15.88 3.71
N TYR A 76 -16.74 15.52 2.52
CA TYR A 76 -15.93 14.83 1.51
C TYR A 76 -16.19 15.39 0.11
N VAL A 77 -15.21 15.18 -0.77
CA VAL A 77 -15.32 15.36 -2.21
C VAL A 77 -15.02 14.04 -2.88
N TRP A 78 -15.84 13.65 -3.83
CA TRP A 78 -15.66 12.42 -4.58
C TRP A 78 -16.17 12.58 -6.02
N SER A 79 -15.45 11.94 -6.95
CA SER A 79 -15.87 11.75 -8.33
C SER A 79 -15.51 10.35 -8.80
N ALA A 80 -16.28 9.81 -9.75
CA ALA A 80 -15.91 8.57 -10.45
C ALA A 80 -14.73 8.79 -11.42
N GLU A 81 -14.59 10.03 -11.93
CA GLU A 81 -13.58 10.42 -12.90
C GLU A 81 -12.57 11.41 -12.29
N PRO A 82 -11.34 11.45 -12.79
CA PRO A 82 -10.35 12.44 -12.38
C PRO A 82 -10.84 13.87 -12.60
N PHE A 83 -10.45 14.78 -11.72
CA PHE A 83 -10.69 16.21 -11.83
C PHE A 83 -9.37 16.99 -11.65
N SER A 84 -9.41 18.29 -11.91
CA SER A 84 -8.32 19.20 -11.54
C SER A 84 -8.65 19.90 -10.23
N ILE A 85 -7.63 20.15 -9.40
CA ILE A 85 -7.78 20.79 -8.11
C ILE A 85 -6.72 21.88 -7.91
N THR A 86 -7.13 23.01 -7.37
CA THR A 86 -6.25 24.09 -6.87
C THR A 86 -6.57 24.34 -5.40
N TYR A 87 -5.56 24.54 -4.57
CA TYR A 87 -5.73 24.92 -3.15
C TYR A 87 -5.12 26.29 -2.90
N THR A 88 -5.93 27.23 -2.40
CA THR A 88 -5.51 28.61 -2.13
C THR A 88 -5.08 28.87 -0.68
N GLY A 89 -5.26 27.87 0.20
CA GLY A 89 -5.04 27.99 1.65
C GLY A 89 -6.34 28.22 2.43
N ASP A 90 -7.36 28.78 1.81
CA ASP A 90 -8.69 29.03 2.39
C ASP A 90 -9.83 28.35 1.62
N SER A 91 -9.55 27.90 0.40
CA SER A 91 -10.54 27.23 -0.46
C SER A 91 -9.90 26.27 -1.45
N PHE A 92 -10.71 25.32 -1.93
CA PHE A 92 -10.40 24.49 -3.09
C PHE A 92 -11.22 24.97 -4.30
N LEU A 93 -10.57 25.05 -5.45
CA LEU A 93 -11.22 25.15 -6.74
C LEU A 93 -11.09 23.80 -7.45
N ILE A 94 -12.21 23.20 -7.80
CA ILE A 94 -12.29 21.90 -8.47
C ILE A 94 -12.91 22.10 -9.84
N GLU A 95 -12.26 21.56 -10.88
CA GLU A 95 -12.69 21.65 -12.28
C GLU A 95 -12.69 20.24 -12.88
N SER A 96 -13.77 19.86 -13.57
CA SER A 96 -13.91 18.55 -14.21
C SER A 96 -14.56 18.72 -15.59
N SER A 97 -13.95 18.10 -16.59
CA SER A 97 -14.53 17.97 -17.95
C SER A 97 -15.24 16.62 -18.15
N ALA A 98 -15.11 15.70 -17.19
CA ALA A 98 -15.60 14.32 -17.30
C ALA A 98 -16.88 14.05 -16.51
N GLY A 99 -17.45 15.05 -15.82
CA GLY A 99 -18.68 14.90 -15.08
C GLY A 99 -18.75 15.64 -13.75
N GLU A 100 -19.82 15.39 -13.02
CA GLU A 100 -20.11 16.03 -11.74
C GLU A 100 -19.14 15.54 -10.64
N VAL A 101 -18.62 16.50 -9.87
CA VAL A 101 -17.87 16.23 -8.64
C VAL A 101 -18.79 16.48 -7.44
N LYS A 102 -18.95 15.45 -6.60
CA LYS A 102 -19.82 15.52 -5.42
C LYS A 102 -19.07 16.11 -4.24
N ALA A 103 -19.50 17.29 -3.76
CA ALA A 103 -19.08 17.87 -2.50
C ALA A 103 -20.19 17.72 -1.47
N VAL A 104 -19.96 16.96 -0.39
CA VAL A 104 -21.01 16.51 0.53
C VAL A 104 -20.62 16.76 1.98
N SER A 105 -21.56 17.27 2.79
CA SER A 105 -21.50 17.22 4.25
C SER A 105 -22.13 15.90 4.71
N ALA A 106 -21.33 15.03 5.31
CA ALA A 106 -21.72 13.67 5.64
C ALA A 106 -21.63 13.36 7.15
N GLY A 107 -21.30 14.35 7.97
CA GLY A 107 -21.16 14.15 9.41
C GLY A 107 -20.45 15.33 10.08
N ARG A 108 -19.73 15.04 11.16
CA ARG A 108 -19.01 16.04 11.96
C ARG A 108 -17.53 15.70 12.16
N THR A 109 -17.11 14.52 11.75
CA THR A 109 -15.77 13.97 11.98
C THR A 109 -15.19 13.39 10.70
N LEU A 110 -13.88 13.19 10.69
CA LEU A 110 -13.14 12.55 9.61
C LEU A 110 -13.67 11.14 9.32
N ARG A 111 -13.91 10.35 10.38
CA ARG A 111 -14.45 8.98 10.28
C ARG A 111 -15.84 8.94 9.64
N GLU A 112 -16.75 9.80 10.09
CA GLU A 112 -18.11 9.83 9.55
C GLU A 112 -18.10 10.18 8.06
N ALA A 113 -17.30 11.19 7.64
CA ALA A 113 -17.20 11.57 6.24
C ALA A 113 -16.63 10.44 5.37
N TYR A 114 -15.57 9.80 5.84
CA TYR A 114 -14.94 8.67 5.16
C TYR A 114 -15.93 7.52 4.97
N LEU A 115 -16.55 7.04 6.06
CA LEU A 115 -17.45 5.88 6.01
C LEU A 115 -18.68 6.15 5.15
N VAL A 116 -19.29 7.33 5.26
CA VAL A 116 -20.43 7.69 4.40
C VAL A 116 -20.04 7.73 2.93
N CYS A 117 -18.87 8.29 2.60
CA CYS A 117 -18.38 8.29 1.23
C CYS A 117 -18.15 6.86 0.73
N CYS A 118 -17.47 6.00 1.49
CA CYS A 118 -17.22 4.62 1.14
C CYS A 118 -18.52 3.86 0.87
N HIS A 119 -19.43 3.83 1.83
CA HIS A 119 -20.69 3.09 1.68
C HIS A 119 -21.56 3.59 0.52
N LYS A 120 -21.44 4.87 0.15
CA LYS A 120 -22.26 5.44 -0.92
C LYS A 120 -21.66 5.25 -2.31
N ASN A 121 -20.33 5.36 -2.44
CA ASN A 121 -19.69 5.47 -3.76
C ASN A 121 -18.81 4.25 -4.11
N PHE A 122 -18.29 3.54 -3.11
CA PHE A 122 -17.47 2.33 -3.26
C PHE A 122 -17.65 1.39 -2.06
N PRO A 123 -18.88 0.81 -1.91
CA PRO A 123 -19.22 0.01 -0.75
C PRO A 123 -18.35 -1.24 -0.61
N PRO A 124 -18.19 -1.76 0.61
CA PRO A 124 -17.48 -3.03 0.83
C PRO A 124 -18.08 -4.16 0.01
N GLY A 125 -17.24 -4.80 -0.80
CA GLY A 125 -17.63 -5.93 -1.67
C GLY A 125 -17.52 -7.30 -0.99
N GLY A 126 -17.06 -7.37 0.25
CA GLY A 126 -16.81 -8.62 0.96
C GLY A 126 -15.49 -9.32 0.55
N ASN A 127 -14.77 -8.78 -0.43
CA ASN A 127 -13.47 -9.30 -0.87
C ASN A 127 -12.33 -8.76 0.00
N ALA A 128 -11.25 -9.51 0.08
CA ALA A 128 -10.00 -9.09 0.72
C ALA A 128 -8.82 -9.89 0.15
N PRO A 129 -7.58 -9.41 0.27
CA PRO A 129 -6.41 -10.21 -0.03
C PRO A 129 -6.32 -11.45 0.85
N SER A 130 -5.61 -12.47 0.36
CA SER A 130 -5.35 -13.69 1.12
C SER A 130 -4.72 -13.37 2.49
N PRO A 131 -5.19 -14.02 3.57
CA PRO A 131 -4.57 -13.88 4.89
C PRO A 131 -3.07 -14.18 4.90
N GLU A 132 -2.59 -15.09 4.07
CA GLU A 132 -1.17 -15.44 3.97
C GLU A 132 -0.31 -14.24 3.57
N LEU A 133 -0.79 -13.34 2.69
CA LEU A 133 -0.11 -12.09 2.36
C LEU A 133 0.04 -11.13 3.55
N MET A 134 -0.88 -11.23 4.51
CA MET A 134 -0.90 -10.36 5.69
C MET A 134 -0.08 -10.93 6.85
N THR A 135 0.06 -12.25 6.94
CA THR A 135 0.67 -12.93 8.09
C THR A 135 2.14 -13.30 7.87
N ALA A 136 2.54 -13.54 6.62
CA ALA A 136 3.90 -13.89 6.25
C ALA A 136 4.63 -12.72 5.56
N PRO A 137 5.98 -12.67 5.61
CA PRO A 137 6.73 -11.64 4.88
C PRO A 137 6.67 -11.85 3.37
N VAL A 138 6.78 -10.77 2.62
CA VAL A 138 6.98 -10.75 1.17
C VAL A 138 8.43 -10.37 0.90
N TYR A 139 9.17 -11.24 0.24
CA TYR A 139 10.55 -11.04 -0.19
C TYR A 139 10.56 -10.60 -1.65
N ASP A 140 11.05 -9.39 -1.91
CA ASP A 140 11.22 -8.86 -3.27
C ASP A 140 12.72 -8.75 -3.60
N PRO A 141 13.30 -9.76 -4.26
CA PRO A 141 14.73 -9.82 -4.54
C PRO A 141 15.16 -8.98 -5.74
N PHE A 142 14.31 -8.09 -6.23
CA PHE A 142 14.61 -7.32 -7.44
C PHE A 142 15.93 -6.55 -7.35
N LEU A 143 16.25 -6.00 -6.18
CA LEU A 143 17.47 -5.20 -5.99
C LEU A 143 18.74 -6.03 -6.01
N GLU A 144 18.67 -7.29 -5.58
CA GLU A 144 19.82 -8.21 -5.59
C GLU A 144 19.94 -8.98 -6.91
N LEU A 145 18.82 -9.41 -7.48
CA LEU A 145 18.83 -10.31 -8.66
C LEU A 145 18.55 -9.59 -9.98
N GLY A 146 17.94 -8.39 -9.92
CA GLY A 146 17.61 -7.61 -11.13
C GLY A 146 16.60 -8.30 -12.05
N PHE A 147 16.65 -7.92 -13.34
CA PHE A 147 15.76 -8.47 -14.36
C PHE A 147 16.17 -9.87 -14.84
N GLU A 148 17.42 -10.26 -14.67
CA GLU A 148 17.96 -11.55 -15.13
C GLU A 148 17.98 -12.61 -14.02
N ALA A 149 17.03 -12.55 -13.09
CA ALA A 149 16.87 -13.57 -12.06
C ALA A 149 16.62 -14.94 -12.68
N THR A 150 17.58 -15.87 -12.48
CA THR A 150 17.49 -17.25 -12.98
C THR A 150 16.79 -18.16 -11.99
N GLU A 151 16.35 -19.34 -12.46
CA GLU A 151 15.84 -20.42 -11.61
C GLU A 151 16.77 -20.70 -10.42
N THR A 152 18.08 -20.90 -10.69
CA THR A 152 19.07 -21.17 -9.65
C THR A 152 19.18 -20.01 -8.65
N ALA A 153 19.25 -18.76 -9.14
CA ALA A 153 19.38 -17.59 -8.26
C ALA A 153 18.18 -17.42 -7.32
N LEU A 154 16.97 -17.69 -7.80
CA LEU A 154 15.75 -17.63 -6.98
C LEU A 154 15.69 -18.75 -5.94
N CYS A 155 16.06 -19.98 -6.31
CA CYS A 155 16.15 -21.10 -5.38
C CYS A 155 17.23 -20.86 -4.30
N ASP A 156 18.40 -20.36 -4.69
CA ASP A 156 19.49 -20.02 -3.78
C ASP A 156 19.09 -18.89 -2.83
N TYR A 157 18.34 -17.89 -3.31
CA TYR A 157 17.81 -16.81 -2.48
C TYR A 157 16.84 -17.34 -1.41
N ALA A 158 15.93 -18.25 -1.80
CA ALA A 158 15.03 -18.92 -0.86
C ALA A 158 15.79 -19.74 0.19
N ASP A 159 16.85 -20.45 -0.22
CA ASP A 159 17.70 -21.20 0.69
C ASP A 159 18.47 -20.30 1.66
N GLN A 160 18.93 -19.14 1.22
CA GLN A 160 19.57 -18.14 2.08
C GLN A 160 18.62 -17.60 3.14
N ILE A 161 17.34 -17.31 2.79
CA ILE A 161 16.31 -16.91 3.74
C ILE A 161 16.20 -17.94 4.88
N LEU A 162 15.98 -19.21 4.52
CA LEU A 162 15.79 -20.28 5.50
C LEU A 162 17.06 -20.55 6.31
N LYS A 163 18.22 -20.60 5.67
CA LYS A 163 19.54 -20.78 6.33
C LYS A 163 19.84 -19.68 7.33
N ALA A 164 19.47 -18.45 7.02
CA ALA A 164 19.62 -17.32 7.93
C ALA A 164 18.60 -17.34 9.09
N GLY A 165 17.61 -18.25 9.04
CA GLY A 165 16.59 -18.48 10.07
C GLY A 165 15.46 -17.45 10.01
N TYR A 166 15.16 -16.93 8.81
CA TYR A 166 13.95 -16.20 8.52
C TYR A 166 12.83 -17.15 8.11
N PRO A 167 11.55 -16.81 8.31
CA PRO A 167 10.44 -17.68 7.92
C PRO A 167 10.28 -17.68 6.39
N ALA A 168 9.76 -18.78 5.85
CA ALA A 168 9.22 -18.77 4.49
C ALA A 168 8.08 -17.76 4.39
N GLY A 169 7.83 -17.27 3.19
CA GLY A 169 6.78 -16.29 2.90
C GLY A 169 6.49 -16.22 1.41
N THR A 170 6.16 -15.06 0.88
CA THR A 170 6.00 -14.87 -0.55
C THR A 170 7.34 -14.48 -1.18
N LEU A 171 7.77 -15.20 -2.23
CA LEU A 171 8.89 -14.80 -3.06
C LEU A 171 8.37 -14.15 -4.34
N VAL A 172 8.75 -12.88 -4.56
CA VAL A 172 8.40 -12.15 -5.78
C VAL A 172 9.44 -12.44 -6.86
N VAL A 173 8.98 -12.90 -8.02
CA VAL A 173 9.85 -13.08 -9.20
C VAL A 173 9.85 -11.79 -10.01
N PRO A 174 11.02 -11.15 -10.24
CA PRO A 174 11.13 -9.90 -10.98
C PRO A 174 10.62 -9.99 -12.42
N ALA A 175 10.22 -8.88 -13.04
CA ALA A 175 9.53 -8.83 -14.35
C ALA A 175 10.30 -9.47 -15.52
N GLY A 176 11.62 -9.64 -15.41
CA GLY A 176 12.47 -10.27 -16.43
C GLY A 176 12.30 -11.79 -16.59
N TRP A 177 11.41 -12.43 -15.82
CA TRP A 177 11.12 -13.87 -15.94
C TRP A 177 10.58 -14.28 -17.33
N GLN A 178 10.12 -13.32 -18.12
CA GLN A 178 9.46 -13.54 -19.40
C GLN A 178 10.49 -13.77 -20.54
N SER A 179 10.09 -14.55 -21.55
CA SER A 179 10.88 -14.75 -22.76
C SER A 179 11.12 -13.45 -23.55
N SER A 180 10.21 -12.51 -23.42
CA SER A 180 10.29 -11.12 -23.86
C SER A 180 9.29 -10.32 -23.03
N ILE A 181 9.62 -9.10 -22.64
CA ILE A 181 8.71 -8.24 -21.89
C ILE A 181 7.38 -8.10 -22.66
N GLY A 182 6.29 -8.48 -21.99
CA GLY A 182 4.93 -8.51 -22.53
C GLY A 182 4.51 -9.86 -23.12
N SER A 183 5.38 -10.88 -23.16
CA SER A 183 4.97 -12.22 -23.62
C SER A 183 4.06 -12.92 -22.60
N ASN A 184 4.28 -12.69 -21.32
CA ASN A 184 3.71 -13.46 -20.20
C ASN A 184 3.96 -14.98 -20.33
N GLU A 185 5.12 -15.34 -20.87
CA GLU A 185 5.59 -16.72 -21.03
C GLU A 185 6.97 -16.86 -20.39
N PRO A 186 7.25 -17.90 -19.59
CA PRO A 186 8.55 -18.07 -18.97
C PRO A 186 9.70 -18.14 -19.99
N SER A 187 10.81 -17.53 -19.66
CA SER A 187 12.03 -17.59 -20.47
C SER A 187 12.70 -18.94 -20.32
N MET A 188 12.72 -19.76 -21.34
CA MET A 188 13.44 -21.03 -21.36
C MET A 188 14.96 -20.89 -21.24
N HIS A 189 15.48 -19.67 -21.42
CA HIS A 189 16.89 -19.37 -21.22
C HIS A 189 17.23 -19.20 -19.74
N LEU A 190 16.33 -18.55 -18.97
CA LEU A 190 16.52 -18.28 -17.54
C LEU A 190 16.02 -19.43 -16.66
N PHE A 191 15.04 -20.19 -17.16
CA PHE A 191 14.35 -21.27 -16.44
C PHE A 191 14.34 -22.54 -17.27
N GLY A 192 15.13 -23.53 -16.86
CA GLY A 192 15.14 -24.85 -17.49
C GLY A 192 13.88 -25.66 -17.20
N ASP A 193 13.39 -25.61 -15.95
CA ASP A 193 12.12 -26.20 -15.50
C ASP A 193 11.37 -25.22 -14.58
N PHE A 194 10.69 -24.25 -15.18
CA PHE A 194 9.93 -23.24 -14.43
C PHE A 194 8.90 -23.87 -13.47
N ALA A 195 8.20 -24.93 -13.90
CA ALA A 195 7.24 -25.64 -13.05
C ALA A 195 7.95 -26.37 -11.89
N GLY A 196 9.12 -26.95 -12.15
CA GLY A 196 9.95 -27.60 -11.14
C GLY A 196 10.46 -26.61 -10.09
N MET A 197 10.90 -25.43 -10.51
CA MET A 197 11.30 -24.33 -9.60
C MET A 197 10.13 -23.94 -8.69
N VAL A 198 8.94 -23.70 -9.24
CA VAL A 198 7.77 -23.32 -8.44
C VAL A 198 7.43 -24.40 -7.41
N ARG A 199 7.42 -25.68 -7.81
CA ARG A 199 7.22 -26.80 -6.86
C ARG A 199 8.29 -26.82 -5.77
N ALA A 200 9.56 -26.66 -6.13
CA ALA A 200 10.66 -26.66 -5.17
C ALA A 200 10.56 -25.50 -4.15
N LEU A 201 10.06 -24.34 -4.56
CA LEU A 201 9.78 -23.22 -3.68
C LEU A 201 8.58 -23.51 -2.77
N HIS A 202 7.51 -24.12 -3.29
CA HIS A 202 6.36 -24.55 -2.50
C HIS A 202 6.75 -25.62 -1.45
N ASP A 203 7.59 -26.57 -1.82
CA ASP A 203 8.09 -27.62 -0.90
C ASP A 203 8.89 -27.01 0.27
N LYS A 204 9.51 -25.86 0.06
CA LYS A 204 10.21 -25.06 1.09
C LYS A 204 9.25 -24.13 1.88
N GLY A 205 7.97 -24.12 1.55
CA GLY A 205 6.93 -23.30 2.22
C GLY A 205 6.76 -21.90 1.66
N PHE A 206 7.40 -21.55 0.54
CA PHE A 206 7.19 -20.25 -0.11
C PHE A 206 5.95 -20.25 -0.99
N ARG A 207 5.31 -19.08 -1.11
CA ARG A 207 4.39 -18.75 -2.18
C ARG A 207 5.13 -18.00 -3.28
N VAL A 208 4.71 -18.18 -4.53
CA VAL A 208 5.38 -17.58 -5.69
C VAL A 208 4.49 -16.54 -6.34
N MET A 209 4.97 -15.30 -6.39
CA MET A 209 4.30 -14.16 -6.99
C MET A 209 5.11 -13.65 -8.19
N LEU A 210 4.50 -13.57 -9.38
CA LEU A 210 5.18 -13.03 -10.57
C LEU A 210 4.94 -11.54 -10.72
N THR A 211 5.98 -10.77 -11.04
CA THR A 211 5.83 -9.38 -11.45
C THR A 211 5.32 -9.32 -12.87
N VAL A 212 4.15 -8.71 -13.08
CA VAL A 212 3.50 -8.53 -14.38
C VAL A 212 3.40 -7.05 -14.70
N THR A 213 3.71 -6.68 -15.94
CA THR A 213 3.61 -5.32 -16.44
C THR A 213 2.75 -5.28 -17.70
N PRO A 214 2.07 -4.17 -18.01
CA PRO A 214 1.36 -4.02 -19.28
C PRO A 214 2.30 -3.72 -20.45
N PHE A 215 3.60 -3.52 -20.16
CA PHE A 215 4.58 -3.06 -21.13
C PHE A 215 5.00 -4.16 -22.09
N VAL A 216 5.34 -3.72 -23.32
CA VAL A 216 5.89 -4.55 -24.38
C VAL A 216 7.11 -3.81 -24.96
N SER A 217 8.28 -4.44 -24.93
CA SER A 217 9.51 -3.88 -25.48
C SER A 217 9.32 -3.43 -26.94
N GLY A 218 9.63 -2.17 -27.22
CA GLY A 218 9.41 -1.57 -28.55
C GLY A 218 10.26 -2.18 -29.67
N ASP A 219 11.36 -2.84 -29.32
CA ASP A 219 12.24 -3.58 -30.23
C ASP A 219 12.03 -5.11 -30.14
N GLY A 220 11.15 -5.56 -29.26
CA GLY A 220 10.88 -6.97 -28.99
C GLY A 220 10.05 -7.68 -30.08
N PRO A 221 10.05 -9.03 -30.08
CA PRO A 221 9.30 -9.82 -31.05
C PRO A 221 7.78 -9.61 -30.91
N ILE A 222 7.29 -9.41 -29.68
CA ILE A 222 5.87 -9.19 -29.40
C ILE A 222 5.39 -7.88 -30.04
N PHE A 223 6.15 -6.80 -29.90
CA PHE A 223 5.80 -5.53 -30.52
C PHE A 223 5.79 -5.66 -32.05
N ARG A 224 6.82 -6.27 -32.64
CA ARG A 224 6.87 -6.50 -34.10
C ARG A 224 5.68 -7.31 -34.63
N ARG A 225 5.23 -8.32 -33.85
CA ARG A 225 4.07 -9.14 -34.22
C ARG A 225 2.77 -8.34 -34.20
N TYR A 226 2.53 -7.57 -33.12
CA TYR A 226 1.20 -7.01 -32.85
C TYR A 226 1.04 -5.52 -33.19
N ARG A 227 2.10 -4.81 -33.59
CA ARG A 227 2.02 -3.35 -33.88
C ARG A 227 1.00 -2.93 -34.91
N GLY A 228 0.60 -3.83 -35.81
CA GLY A 228 -0.44 -3.60 -36.82
C GLY A 228 -1.83 -4.08 -36.44
N GLU A 229 -1.99 -4.73 -35.28
CA GLU A 229 -3.22 -5.41 -34.86
C GLU A 229 -4.03 -4.63 -33.80
N GLN A 230 -3.74 -3.36 -33.61
CA GLN A 230 -4.40 -2.50 -32.60
C GLN A 230 -4.38 -3.07 -31.16
N MET A 231 -3.34 -3.81 -30.82
CA MET A 231 -3.19 -4.42 -29.48
C MET A 231 -2.71 -3.43 -28.44
N PHE A 232 -2.16 -2.29 -28.85
CA PHE A 232 -1.52 -1.32 -27.98
C PHE A 232 -2.28 -0.01 -27.93
N VAL A 233 -2.21 0.69 -26.80
CA VAL A 233 -2.74 2.04 -26.66
C VAL A 233 -2.12 2.94 -27.73
N SER A 234 -2.96 3.66 -28.44
CA SER A 234 -2.56 4.52 -29.57
C SER A 234 -2.93 5.98 -29.31
N ARG A 235 -2.10 6.87 -29.82
CA ARG A 235 -2.37 8.31 -29.82
C ARG A 235 -3.47 8.66 -30.84
N PRO A 236 -4.02 9.88 -30.81
CA PRO A 236 -5.03 10.32 -31.76
C PRO A 236 -4.60 10.28 -33.23
N ASP A 237 -3.29 10.37 -33.49
CA ASP A 237 -2.71 10.25 -34.85
C ASP A 237 -2.51 8.79 -35.29
N SER A 238 -3.06 7.83 -34.54
CA SER A 238 -2.94 6.38 -34.74
C SER A 238 -1.53 5.81 -34.56
N THR A 239 -0.59 6.58 -34.07
CA THR A 239 0.73 6.05 -33.67
C THR A 239 0.62 5.36 -32.29
N VAL A 240 1.38 4.27 -32.10
CA VAL A 240 1.42 3.58 -30.81
C VAL A 240 1.99 4.53 -29.74
N ALA A 241 1.32 4.61 -28.61
CA ALA A 241 1.81 5.36 -27.45
C ALA A 241 2.98 4.60 -26.82
N MET A 242 4.16 5.24 -26.79
CA MET A 242 5.36 4.69 -26.18
C MET A 242 5.54 5.34 -24.80
N ALA A 243 5.60 4.51 -23.76
CA ALA A 243 5.89 4.92 -22.40
C ALA A 243 7.38 4.71 -22.07
N GLU A 244 7.94 5.62 -21.31
CA GLU A 244 9.26 5.43 -20.73
C GLU A 244 9.12 4.47 -19.53
N TRP A 245 9.81 3.33 -19.60
CA TRP A 245 9.82 2.32 -18.55
C TRP A 245 11.18 1.65 -18.49
N ASP A 246 11.75 1.57 -17.30
CA ASP A 246 13.02 0.93 -16.98
C ASP A 246 14.19 1.33 -17.93
N GLY A 247 14.34 2.64 -18.15
CA GLY A 247 15.41 3.18 -18.98
C GLY A 247 15.25 3.00 -20.50
N GLY A 248 14.09 2.48 -20.95
CA GLY A 248 13.74 2.29 -22.35
C GLY A 248 12.36 2.80 -22.70
N TYR A 249 11.98 2.60 -23.98
CA TYR A 249 10.63 2.93 -24.46
C TYR A 249 9.86 1.64 -24.78
N SER A 250 8.68 1.52 -24.19
CA SER A 250 7.81 0.36 -24.33
C SER A 250 6.42 0.78 -24.81
N ALA A 251 5.83 0.01 -25.72
CA ALA A 251 4.39 0.02 -25.91
C ALA A 251 3.70 -0.59 -24.69
N PHE A 252 2.40 -0.47 -24.58
CA PHE A 252 1.63 -1.16 -23.55
C PHE A 252 0.28 -1.59 -24.09
N TYR A 253 -0.17 -2.76 -23.64
CA TYR A 253 -1.42 -3.37 -24.10
C TYR A 253 -2.62 -2.44 -23.81
N ASP A 254 -3.55 -2.34 -24.76
CA ASP A 254 -4.80 -1.61 -24.57
C ASP A 254 -5.86 -2.52 -23.93
N LEU A 255 -5.84 -2.62 -22.62
CA LEU A 255 -6.76 -3.46 -21.85
C LEU A 255 -8.23 -2.98 -21.91
N THR A 256 -8.50 -1.78 -22.44
CA THR A 256 -9.87 -1.31 -22.66
C THR A 256 -10.54 -2.04 -23.83
N ARG A 257 -9.77 -2.70 -24.68
CA ARG A 257 -10.25 -3.57 -25.75
C ARG A 257 -10.52 -4.97 -25.20
N PRO A 258 -11.76 -5.48 -25.36
CA PRO A 258 -12.13 -6.78 -24.81
C PRO A 258 -11.21 -7.92 -25.24
N GLU A 259 -10.83 -7.97 -26.52
CA GLU A 259 -9.97 -9.02 -27.08
C GLU A 259 -8.55 -9.00 -26.49
N VAL A 260 -8.03 -7.83 -26.16
CA VAL A 260 -6.70 -7.67 -25.52
C VAL A 260 -6.78 -8.06 -24.05
N TYR A 261 -7.85 -7.63 -23.37
CA TYR A 261 -8.09 -7.99 -21.98
C TYR A 261 -8.19 -9.52 -21.81
N GLU A 262 -9.02 -10.18 -22.60
CA GLU A 262 -9.21 -11.63 -22.53
C GLU A 262 -7.92 -12.39 -22.87
N LEU A 263 -7.12 -11.91 -23.82
CA LEU A 263 -5.82 -12.48 -24.13
C LEU A 263 -4.88 -12.43 -22.90
N ILE A 264 -4.76 -11.27 -22.27
CA ILE A 264 -3.85 -11.10 -21.13
C ILE A 264 -4.38 -11.89 -19.92
N LYS A 265 -5.69 -11.77 -19.60
CA LYS A 265 -6.32 -12.53 -18.51
C LYS A 265 -6.13 -14.04 -18.70
N GLY A 266 -6.35 -14.56 -19.91
CA GLY A 266 -6.14 -15.98 -20.23
C GLY A 266 -4.70 -16.43 -20.05
N ARG A 267 -3.70 -15.58 -20.36
CA ARG A 267 -2.29 -15.90 -20.11
C ARG A 267 -1.97 -15.96 -18.61
N LEU A 268 -2.51 -15.02 -17.83
CA LEU A 268 -2.32 -15.02 -16.37
C LEU A 268 -2.97 -16.25 -15.71
N ASP A 269 -4.17 -16.61 -16.14
CA ASP A 269 -4.85 -17.80 -15.65
C ASP A 269 -4.09 -19.10 -16.04
N ALA A 270 -3.50 -19.14 -17.24
CA ALA A 270 -2.64 -20.24 -17.68
C ALA A 270 -1.34 -20.35 -16.83
N LEU A 271 -0.74 -19.24 -16.43
CA LEU A 271 0.42 -19.26 -15.51
C LEU A 271 0.06 -19.89 -14.16
N ARG A 272 -1.09 -19.55 -13.61
CA ARG A 272 -1.58 -20.17 -12.36
C ARG A 272 -1.87 -21.65 -12.52
N SER A 273 -2.61 -22.02 -13.56
CA SER A 273 -3.04 -23.41 -13.76
C SER A 273 -1.91 -24.35 -14.19
N ASN A 274 -0.99 -23.90 -15.05
CA ASN A 274 0.06 -24.75 -15.62
C ASN A 274 1.31 -24.82 -14.74
N TYR A 275 1.63 -23.76 -14.00
CA TYR A 275 2.86 -23.67 -13.22
C TYR A 275 2.64 -23.56 -11.70
N GLY A 276 1.39 -23.42 -11.25
CA GLY A 276 1.08 -23.32 -9.83
C GLY A 276 1.42 -21.95 -9.22
N ILE A 277 1.47 -20.88 -10.02
CA ILE A 277 1.73 -19.53 -9.52
C ILE A 277 0.60 -19.10 -8.57
N ASP A 278 0.95 -18.61 -7.39
CA ASP A 278 -0.01 -18.22 -6.36
C ASP A 278 -0.68 -16.87 -6.69
N GLY A 279 0.09 -15.91 -7.24
CA GLY A 279 -0.46 -14.61 -7.58
C GLY A 279 0.50 -13.69 -8.33
N PHE A 280 0.16 -12.39 -8.35
CA PHE A 280 0.85 -11.43 -9.20
C PHE A 280 1.11 -10.09 -8.49
N LEU A 281 2.28 -9.52 -8.78
CA LEU A 281 2.59 -8.10 -8.53
C LEU A 281 2.39 -7.34 -9.85
N PHE A 282 1.31 -6.61 -9.97
CA PHE A 282 0.95 -5.80 -11.13
C PHE A 282 1.64 -4.43 -11.09
N ASP A 283 2.60 -4.20 -11.98
CA ASP A 283 3.37 -2.95 -12.06
C ASP A 283 3.07 -2.16 -13.33
N CYS A 284 2.34 -1.05 -13.18
CA CYS A 284 1.88 -0.20 -14.26
C CYS A 284 2.38 1.26 -14.13
N GLY A 285 3.23 1.58 -13.16
CA GLY A 285 3.57 2.97 -12.78
C GLY A 285 4.03 3.86 -13.94
N GLY A 286 4.86 3.35 -14.85
CA GLY A 286 5.37 4.11 -16.00
C GLY A 286 4.33 4.44 -17.06
N ALA A 287 3.19 3.74 -17.12
CA ALA A 287 2.14 3.99 -18.10
C ALA A 287 1.24 5.19 -17.76
N MET A 288 1.18 5.61 -16.49
CA MET A 288 0.24 6.63 -15.99
C MET A 288 0.12 7.89 -16.87
N PRO A 289 1.21 8.53 -17.35
CA PRO A 289 1.09 9.73 -18.18
C PRO A 289 0.43 9.50 -19.55
N TYR A 290 0.35 8.25 -19.98
CA TYR A 290 -0.11 7.84 -21.32
C TYR A 290 -1.51 7.22 -21.30
N LEU A 291 -2.06 6.86 -20.13
CA LEU A 291 -3.37 6.21 -20.01
C LEU A 291 -4.54 7.07 -20.52
N LYS A 292 -4.36 8.38 -20.64
CA LYS A 292 -5.33 9.29 -21.27
C LYS A 292 -5.63 8.95 -22.73
N TYR A 293 -4.75 8.21 -23.41
CA TYR A 293 -4.93 7.78 -24.79
C TYR A 293 -5.70 6.45 -24.92
N ALA A 294 -5.89 5.72 -23.84
CA ALA A 294 -6.71 4.50 -23.83
C ALA A 294 -8.19 4.85 -24.10
N GLN A 295 -8.94 3.92 -24.66
CA GLN A 295 -10.37 4.11 -24.91
C GLN A 295 -11.10 4.30 -23.57
N GLY A 296 -11.85 5.38 -23.42
CA GLY A 296 -12.48 5.77 -22.17
C GLY A 296 -11.51 6.37 -21.13
N GLY A 297 -10.25 6.62 -21.50
CA GLY A 297 -9.26 7.32 -20.67
C GLY A 297 -8.66 6.48 -19.55
N ALA A 298 -7.95 7.18 -18.64
CA ALA A 298 -7.19 6.56 -17.56
C ALA A 298 -8.08 5.75 -16.59
N ALA A 299 -9.27 6.22 -16.26
CA ALA A 299 -10.17 5.53 -15.34
C ALA A 299 -10.65 4.19 -15.89
N ALA A 300 -11.04 4.15 -17.17
CA ALA A 300 -11.43 2.91 -17.85
C ALA A 300 -10.27 1.92 -17.92
N TYR A 301 -9.07 2.39 -18.27
CA TYR A 301 -7.88 1.54 -18.31
C TYR A 301 -7.56 0.93 -16.93
N LEU A 302 -7.49 1.76 -15.91
CA LEU A 302 -7.18 1.30 -14.53
C LEU A 302 -8.26 0.39 -13.96
N SER A 303 -9.52 0.55 -14.38
CA SER A 303 -10.58 -0.40 -14.03
C SER A 303 -10.25 -1.79 -14.58
N ARG A 304 -9.99 -1.89 -15.90
CA ARG A 304 -9.62 -3.15 -16.55
C ARG A 304 -8.32 -3.74 -16.00
N TRP A 305 -7.33 -2.89 -15.72
CA TRP A 305 -6.09 -3.32 -15.09
C TRP A 305 -6.33 -3.96 -13.73
N SER A 306 -7.17 -3.34 -12.90
CA SER A 306 -7.50 -3.87 -11.56
C SER A 306 -8.34 -5.15 -11.60
N GLU A 307 -9.16 -5.35 -12.64
CA GLU A 307 -9.97 -6.54 -12.86
C GLU A 307 -9.14 -7.78 -13.25
N LEU A 308 -7.85 -7.61 -13.65
CA LEU A 308 -6.97 -8.75 -13.95
C LEU A 308 -6.74 -9.67 -12.74
N SER A 309 -6.89 -9.16 -11.52
CA SER A 309 -6.82 -9.97 -10.29
C SER A 309 -8.12 -10.67 -9.92
N ASP A 310 -9.22 -10.49 -10.67
CA ASP A 310 -10.48 -11.15 -10.38
C ASP A 310 -10.30 -12.68 -10.36
N GLY A 311 -10.73 -13.29 -9.25
CA GLY A 311 -10.50 -14.71 -8.99
C GLY A 311 -9.12 -15.06 -8.44
N CYS A 312 -8.30 -14.04 -8.07
CA CYS A 312 -7.02 -14.21 -7.41
C CYS A 312 -6.88 -13.22 -6.25
N ASP A 313 -6.92 -13.69 -5.02
CA ASP A 313 -6.79 -12.88 -3.81
C ASP A 313 -5.33 -12.71 -3.35
N PHE A 314 -4.38 -13.26 -4.12
CA PHE A 314 -2.94 -13.23 -3.83
C PHE A 314 -2.20 -12.24 -4.74
N CYS A 315 -2.69 -10.99 -4.79
CA CYS A 315 -2.19 -9.98 -5.73
C CYS A 315 -1.83 -8.66 -5.06
N GLN A 316 -0.82 -7.98 -5.65
CA GLN A 316 -0.43 -6.62 -5.32
C GLN A 316 -0.47 -5.74 -6.57
N TYR A 317 -0.75 -4.45 -6.40
CA TYR A 317 -0.75 -3.44 -7.46
C TYR A 317 0.10 -2.24 -7.06
N THR A 318 1.00 -1.79 -7.93
CA THR A 318 1.71 -0.51 -7.74
C THR A 318 0.85 0.69 -8.13
N VAL A 319 -0.09 0.48 -9.05
CA VAL A 319 -1.11 1.44 -9.47
C VAL A 319 -2.40 0.68 -9.73
N SER A 320 -3.51 1.14 -9.16
CA SER A 320 -4.83 0.55 -9.35
C SER A 320 -5.90 1.63 -9.49
N ARG A 321 -7.13 1.25 -9.78
CA ARG A 321 -8.23 2.21 -9.79
C ARG A 321 -8.41 2.81 -8.40
N GLY A 322 -8.38 4.14 -8.31
CA GLY A 322 -8.65 4.86 -7.07
C GLY A 322 -10.01 4.50 -6.49
N THR A 323 -10.13 4.50 -5.17
CA THR A 323 -11.36 4.19 -4.43
C THR A 323 -11.79 2.72 -4.43
N SER A 324 -10.95 1.81 -4.90
CA SER A 324 -11.24 0.38 -4.89
C SER A 324 -10.69 -0.33 -3.64
N GLY A 325 -10.51 0.36 -2.54
CA GLY A 325 -9.99 -0.18 -1.27
C GLY A 325 -10.75 -1.34 -0.67
N LEU A 326 -11.64 -1.94 -1.45
CA LEU A 326 -12.52 -3.03 -1.05
C LEU A 326 -12.37 -4.21 -1.99
N VAL A 327 -11.21 -4.29 -2.62
CA VAL A 327 -10.84 -5.34 -3.57
C VAL A 327 -9.93 -6.38 -2.93
N SER A 328 -9.76 -7.49 -3.63
CA SER A 328 -8.97 -8.64 -3.20
C SER A 328 -7.47 -8.49 -3.43
N TYR A 329 -6.93 -7.28 -3.45
CA TYR A 329 -5.50 -7.06 -3.65
C TYR A 329 -4.90 -6.03 -2.68
N VAL A 330 -3.59 -6.05 -2.58
CA VAL A 330 -2.77 -5.10 -1.79
C VAL A 330 -2.32 -3.96 -2.69
N HIS A 331 -2.35 -2.71 -2.19
CA HIS A 331 -1.78 -1.56 -2.88
C HIS A 331 -0.35 -1.32 -2.41
N ASN A 332 0.62 -1.52 -3.32
CA ASN A 332 2.03 -1.34 -3.05
C ASN A 332 2.47 0.08 -3.43
N LEU A 333 2.66 0.91 -2.41
CA LEU A 333 3.13 2.29 -2.57
C LEU A 333 4.64 2.27 -2.82
N ARG A 334 5.06 2.38 -4.09
CA ARG A 334 6.47 2.54 -4.43
C ARG A 334 6.86 4.01 -4.34
N LEU A 335 7.69 4.35 -3.36
CA LEU A 335 8.20 5.70 -3.17
C LEU A 335 9.48 5.90 -3.96
N ASP A 336 9.48 6.92 -4.81
CA ASP A 336 10.58 7.31 -5.69
C ASP A 336 11.51 8.29 -4.96
N HIS A 337 12.15 7.83 -3.89
CA HIS A 337 13.04 8.58 -3.02
C HIS A 337 14.24 7.74 -2.62
N ASP A 338 15.36 8.42 -2.28
CA ASP A 338 16.49 7.77 -1.63
C ASP A 338 16.02 7.07 -0.35
N PHE A 339 16.64 5.93 -0.07
CA PHE A 339 16.27 5.14 1.11
C PHE A 339 16.95 5.69 2.36
N ASP A 340 16.38 6.74 2.92
CA ASP A 340 16.88 7.51 4.04
C ASP A 340 15.81 7.80 5.11
N TRP A 341 16.09 8.70 6.05
CA TRP A 341 15.14 9.11 7.08
C TRP A 341 13.92 9.87 6.52
N ASP A 342 14.07 10.59 5.40
CA ASP A 342 12.94 11.25 4.73
C ASP A 342 12.00 10.23 4.10
N PHE A 343 12.55 9.17 3.50
CA PHE A 343 11.76 8.04 3.04
C PHE A 343 10.91 7.45 4.16
N LEU A 344 11.46 7.21 5.36
CA LEU A 344 10.71 6.63 6.48
C LEU A 344 9.56 7.53 6.94
N ARG A 345 9.79 8.83 7.04
CA ARG A 345 8.75 9.82 7.40
C ARG A 345 7.61 9.81 6.39
N ARG A 346 7.95 9.82 5.10
CA ARG A 346 6.97 9.76 4.01
C ARG A 346 6.22 8.44 4.00
N ALA A 347 6.91 7.32 4.17
CA ALA A 347 6.30 6.00 4.23
C ALA A 347 5.23 5.90 5.32
N ALA A 348 5.53 6.40 6.53
CA ALA A 348 4.58 6.41 7.63
C ALA A 348 3.34 7.27 7.32
N SER A 349 3.54 8.48 6.77
CA SER A 349 2.45 9.39 6.42
C SER A 349 1.62 8.88 5.23
N ASP A 350 2.28 8.42 4.15
CA ASP A 350 1.59 8.01 2.92
C ASP A 350 0.72 6.77 3.13
N MET A 351 1.19 5.76 3.90
CA MET A 351 0.37 4.57 4.15
C MET A 351 -0.89 4.87 4.96
N VAL A 352 -0.82 5.77 5.95
CA VAL A 352 -1.99 6.20 6.72
C VAL A 352 -2.94 7.01 5.85
N SER A 353 -2.40 7.90 5.00
CA SER A 353 -3.18 8.68 4.06
C SER A 353 -3.88 7.80 3.02
N ALA A 354 -3.19 6.79 2.46
CA ALA A 354 -3.79 5.83 1.54
C ALA A 354 -4.98 5.08 2.18
N ASN A 355 -4.85 4.68 3.45
CA ASN A 355 -5.94 4.05 4.19
C ASN A 355 -7.17 4.97 4.32
N LEU A 356 -6.96 6.29 4.56
CA LEU A 356 -8.03 7.30 4.56
C LEU A 356 -8.64 7.56 3.17
N LEU A 357 -8.02 7.06 2.11
CA LEU A 357 -8.49 7.25 0.74
C LEU A 357 -9.07 5.98 0.12
N GLY A 358 -9.38 4.97 0.95
CA GLY A 358 -10.02 3.74 0.51
C GLY A 358 -9.06 2.64 0.05
N TYR A 359 -7.81 2.66 0.51
CA TYR A 359 -6.80 1.62 0.29
C TYR A 359 -6.38 0.97 1.61
N PRO A 360 -7.24 0.14 2.24
CA PRO A 360 -6.98 -0.41 3.57
C PRO A 360 -5.82 -1.42 3.60
N TYR A 361 -5.50 -2.05 2.47
CA TYR A 361 -4.47 -3.07 2.36
C TYR A 361 -3.25 -2.50 1.64
N THR A 362 -2.43 -1.74 2.37
CA THR A 362 -1.26 -1.06 1.80
C THR A 362 0.04 -1.64 2.30
N VAL A 363 1.05 -1.55 1.46
CA VAL A 363 2.45 -1.73 1.81
C VAL A 363 3.26 -0.59 1.18
N VAL A 364 4.34 -0.17 1.82
CA VAL A 364 5.29 0.78 1.24
C VAL A 364 6.58 0.06 0.92
N SER A 365 6.99 0.10 -0.35
CA SER A 365 8.24 -0.47 -0.82
C SER A 365 9.22 0.63 -1.22
N PRO A 366 10.49 0.56 -0.79
CA PRO A 366 11.51 1.45 -1.31
C PRO A 366 11.76 1.14 -2.79
N ARG A 367 11.95 2.18 -3.59
CA ARG A 367 12.44 2.06 -4.95
C ARG A 367 13.86 2.61 -4.99
N VAL A 368 14.85 1.74 -4.89
CA VAL A 368 16.26 2.11 -5.08
C VAL A 368 16.61 1.90 -6.54
N SER A 369 17.23 2.89 -7.15
CA SER A 369 17.42 2.91 -8.60
C SER A 369 18.62 2.08 -9.10
N LYS A 370 19.53 1.65 -8.21
CA LYS A 370 20.75 0.90 -8.61
C LYS A 370 21.22 -0.03 -7.49
N LEU A 371 21.67 -1.22 -7.86
CA LEU A 371 22.35 -2.18 -6.97
C LEU A 371 23.56 -1.55 -6.23
N ALA A 372 24.29 -0.65 -6.89
CA ALA A 372 25.42 0.06 -6.29
C ALA A 372 25.05 0.94 -5.08
N ASP A 373 23.76 1.20 -4.87
CA ASP A 373 23.29 2.00 -3.74
C ASP A 373 22.97 1.14 -2.50
N LEU A 374 22.92 -0.19 -2.63
CA LEU A 374 22.70 -1.11 -1.49
C LEU A 374 23.81 -1.04 -0.46
N ASP A 375 25.07 -0.92 -0.91
CA ASP A 375 26.24 -0.77 -0.03
C ASP A 375 26.23 0.56 0.78
N ARG A 376 25.35 1.49 0.40
CA ARG A 376 25.19 2.80 1.04
C ARG A 376 23.98 2.88 1.96
N VAL A 377 23.16 1.82 2.03
CA VAL A 377 21.99 1.79 2.91
C VAL A 377 22.47 1.85 4.36
N ASP A 378 22.06 2.88 5.10
CA ASP A 378 22.32 2.97 6.53
C ASP A 378 21.59 1.81 7.24
N PRO A 379 22.30 0.89 7.93
CA PRO A 379 21.68 -0.24 8.62
C PRO A 379 20.63 0.18 9.65
N LYS A 380 20.74 1.38 10.22
CA LYS A 380 19.73 1.91 11.14
C LYS A 380 18.46 2.32 10.42
N VAL A 381 18.56 2.95 9.25
CA VAL A 381 17.40 3.28 8.41
C VAL A 381 16.68 1.99 8.02
N PHE A 382 17.44 0.97 7.61
CA PHE A 382 16.87 -0.32 7.25
C PHE A 382 16.16 -1.00 8.43
N LEU A 383 16.78 -1.00 9.62
CA LEU A 383 16.14 -1.52 10.84
C LEU A 383 14.80 -0.82 11.13
N ARG A 384 14.78 0.51 11.04
CA ARG A 384 13.54 1.28 11.28
C ARG A 384 12.49 1.06 10.18
N TYR A 385 12.94 0.83 8.93
CA TYR A 385 12.05 0.39 7.86
C TYR A 385 11.41 -0.96 8.17
N LEU A 386 12.18 -1.97 8.59
CA LEU A 386 11.62 -3.26 8.97
C LEU A 386 10.64 -3.17 10.14
N GLN A 387 10.96 -2.34 11.15
CA GLN A 387 10.03 -2.06 12.23
C GLN A 387 8.72 -1.45 11.72
N LEU A 388 8.79 -0.47 10.83
CA LEU A 388 7.61 0.14 10.22
C LEU A 388 6.85 -0.87 9.35
N SER A 389 7.57 -1.65 8.52
CA SER A 389 7.00 -2.69 7.66
C SER A 389 6.28 -3.77 8.46
N SER A 390 6.76 -4.10 9.68
CA SER A 390 6.13 -5.11 10.54
C SER A 390 4.71 -4.76 10.99
N VAL A 391 4.33 -3.49 10.93
CA VAL A 391 2.98 -3.01 11.26
C VAL A 391 2.21 -2.48 10.06
N MET A 392 2.71 -2.68 8.84
CA MET A 392 1.94 -2.51 7.61
C MET A 392 1.01 -3.70 7.40
N PRO A 393 -0.10 -3.57 6.68
CA PRO A 393 -0.95 -4.70 6.30
C PRO A 393 -0.15 -5.85 5.66
N VAL A 394 0.81 -5.54 4.81
CA VAL A 394 1.77 -6.52 4.27
C VAL A 394 3.19 -6.11 4.67
N MET A 395 3.96 -7.07 5.18
CA MET A 395 5.37 -6.86 5.50
C MET A 395 6.23 -7.13 4.26
N ASN A 396 6.80 -6.07 3.67
CA ASN A 396 7.69 -6.20 2.51
C ASN A 396 9.16 -6.12 2.94
N ILE A 397 9.96 -7.06 2.45
CA ILE A 397 11.42 -7.14 2.63
C ILE A 397 12.07 -6.92 1.27
N ALA A 398 12.45 -5.66 1.02
CA ALA A 398 13.01 -5.23 -0.26
C ALA A 398 14.55 -5.38 -0.33
N PHE A 399 15.19 -5.73 0.78
CA PHE A 399 16.64 -5.97 0.88
C PHE A 399 16.89 -7.19 1.73
N ALA A 400 17.91 -7.97 1.40
CA ALA A 400 18.31 -9.15 2.14
C ALA A 400 18.87 -8.81 3.53
N PRO A 401 18.09 -8.94 4.63
CA PRO A 401 18.56 -8.55 5.96
C PRO A 401 19.68 -9.43 6.51
N TRP A 402 19.89 -10.61 5.92
CA TRP A 402 21.02 -11.49 6.27
C TRP A 402 22.37 -11.01 5.71
N ASN A 403 22.38 -10.01 4.83
CA ASN A 403 23.61 -9.40 4.33
C ASN A 403 24.10 -8.24 5.21
N ILE A 404 23.36 -7.88 6.28
CA ILE A 404 23.78 -6.84 7.21
C ILE A 404 24.97 -7.33 8.02
N THR A 405 26.07 -6.55 7.98
CA THR A 405 27.35 -6.88 8.61
C THR A 405 27.40 -6.58 10.11
N ASP A 406 26.56 -5.65 10.62
CA ASP A 406 26.44 -5.38 12.07
C ASP A 406 25.62 -6.49 12.74
N PRO A 407 26.24 -7.32 13.62
CA PRO A 407 25.55 -8.47 14.20
C PRO A 407 24.35 -8.09 15.09
N ALA A 408 24.39 -6.92 15.75
CA ALA A 408 23.29 -6.48 16.61
C ALA A 408 22.09 -6.03 15.76
N VAL A 409 22.33 -5.31 14.66
CA VAL A 409 21.29 -4.92 13.72
C VAL A 409 20.71 -6.16 13.01
N ALA A 410 21.54 -7.09 12.58
CA ALA A 410 21.10 -8.33 11.94
C ALA A 410 20.21 -9.17 12.88
N ALA A 411 20.57 -9.29 14.16
CA ALA A 411 19.78 -9.99 15.17
C ALA A 411 18.41 -9.32 15.37
N SER A 412 18.38 -7.99 15.47
CA SER A 412 17.13 -7.23 15.61
C SER A 412 16.25 -7.36 14.36
N CYS A 413 16.83 -7.29 13.15
CA CYS A 413 16.09 -7.53 11.91
C CYS A 413 15.42 -8.91 11.90
N LYS A 414 16.17 -9.95 12.30
CA LYS A 414 15.65 -11.31 12.40
C LYS A 414 14.51 -11.43 13.42
N ALA A 415 14.65 -10.80 14.59
CA ALA A 415 13.61 -10.78 15.60
C ALA A 415 12.32 -10.14 15.07
N ILE A 416 12.42 -8.98 14.42
CA ILE A 416 11.28 -8.24 13.86
C ILE A 416 10.53 -9.08 12.82
N VAL A 417 11.25 -9.72 11.88
CA VAL A 417 10.62 -10.50 10.81
C VAL A 417 9.94 -11.74 11.37
N ASN A 418 10.59 -12.45 12.30
CA ASN A 418 10.01 -13.63 12.93
C ASN A 418 8.80 -13.30 13.82
N ASP A 419 8.73 -12.07 14.33
CA ASP A 419 7.64 -11.62 15.19
C ASP A 419 6.35 -11.32 14.43
N ARG A 420 6.43 -11.09 13.10
CA ARG A 420 5.27 -10.75 12.25
C ARG A 420 4.10 -11.73 12.44
N ALA A 421 4.38 -13.01 12.50
CA ALA A 421 3.36 -14.06 12.64
C ALA A 421 2.46 -13.88 13.87
N ARG A 422 2.96 -13.24 14.94
CA ARG A 422 2.20 -12.99 16.17
C ARG A 422 1.05 -12.00 15.99
N LEU A 423 1.16 -11.10 15.00
CA LEU A 423 0.09 -10.18 14.64
C LEU A 423 -0.91 -10.80 13.67
N GLY A 424 -0.69 -12.02 13.19
CA GLY A 424 -1.49 -12.66 12.14
C GLY A 424 -2.97 -12.68 12.47
N ALA A 425 -3.36 -13.23 13.62
CA ALA A 425 -4.76 -13.31 14.02
C ALA A 425 -5.42 -11.92 14.16
N TYR A 426 -4.66 -10.91 14.60
CA TYR A 426 -5.17 -9.54 14.65
C TYR A 426 -5.37 -8.93 13.26
N TYR A 427 -4.45 -9.19 12.32
CA TYR A 427 -4.65 -8.77 10.92
C TYR A 427 -5.87 -9.43 10.29
N GLU A 428 -6.10 -10.72 10.55
CA GLU A 428 -7.31 -11.41 10.07
C GLU A 428 -8.59 -10.74 10.60
N GLN A 429 -8.60 -10.31 11.87
CA GLN A 429 -9.71 -9.55 12.44
C GLN A 429 -9.89 -8.20 11.73
N LEU A 430 -8.79 -7.43 11.53
CA LEU A 430 -8.82 -6.12 10.88
C LEU A 430 -9.28 -6.22 9.41
N VAL A 431 -8.81 -7.23 8.68
CA VAL A 431 -9.25 -7.51 7.32
C VAL A 431 -10.72 -7.88 7.28
N SER A 432 -11.17 -8.73 8.21
CA SER A 432 -12.59 -9.10 8.34
C SER A 432 -13.47 -7.90 8.71
N GLU A 433 -13.01 -6.99 9.55
CA GLU A 433 -13.68 -5.72 9.84
C GLU A 433 -13.74 -4.85 8.58
N SER A 434 -12.60 -4.59 7.93
CA SER A 434 -12.47 -3.70 6.79
C SER A 434 -13.37 -4.13 5.62
N LYS A 435 -13.32 -5.40 5.21
CA LYS A 435 -14.14 -5.92 4.09
C LYS A 435 -15.65 -5.89 4.35
N ARG A 436 -16.07 -5.70 5.59
CA ARG A 436 -17.49 -5.62 5.98
C ARG A 436 -17.95 -4.19 6.24
N THR A 437 -17.10 -3.35 6.80
CA THR A 437 -17.45 -2.03 7.33
C THR A 437 -16.76 -0.87 6.62
N ALA A 438 -15.78 -1.13 5.76
CA ALA A 438 -14.86 -0.16 5.17
C ALA A 438 -13.92 0.52 6.19
N GLU A 439 -13.89 0.10 7.46
CA GLU A 439 -12.94 0.66 8.43
C GLU A 439 -11.49 0.46 7.95
N PRO A 440 -10.64 1.50 7.97
CA PRO A 440 -9.24 1.37 7.59
C PRO A 440 -8.47 0.45 8.54
N VAL A 441 -7.49 -0.29 8.02
CA VAL A 441 -6.58 -1.10 8.85
C VAL A 441 -5.63 -0.19 9.63
N LEU A 442 -5.04 0.80 8.95
CA LEU A 442 -4.25 1.85 9.59
C LEU A 442 -5.09 3.11 9.68
N ARG A 443 -5.15 3.72 10.87
CA ARG A 443 -6.05 4.85 11.13
C ARG A 443 -5.27 6.06 11.61
N HIS A 444 -5.53 7.21 11.00
CA HIS A 444 -5.03 8.49 11.50
C HIS A 444 -5.58 8.76 12.90
N LEU A 445 -4.80 9.38 13.79
CA LEU A 445 -5.26 9.64 15.16
C LEU A 445 -6.49 10.56 15.21
N GLU A 446 -6.63 11.53 14.28
CA GLU A 446 -7.85 12.35 14.18
C GLU A 446 -9.08 11.54 13.75
N TYR A 447 -8.88 10.42 13.03
CA TYR A 447 -9.95 9.49 12.65
C TYR A 447 -10.52 8.76 13.88
N GLU A 448 -9.63 8.22 14.72
CA GLU A 448 -10.02 7.43 15.90
C GLU A 448 -10.36 8.32 17.12
N PHE A 449 -9.69 9.47 17.26
CA PHE A 449 -9.84 10.41 18.39
C PHE A 449 -10.14 11.83 17.89
N PRO A 450 -11.31 12.06 17.27
CA PRO A 450 -11.63 13.33 16.64
C PRO A 450 -11.63 14.49 17.66
N ARG A 451 -11.08 15.63 17.26
CA ARG A 451 -11.02 16.88 18.07
C ARG A 451 -10.20 16.76 19.37
N ASN A 452 -9.26 15.84 19.44
CA ASN A 452 -8.35 15.69 20.57
C ASN A 452 -6.94 16.25 20.29
N GLY A 453 -6.79 17.11 19.29
CA GLY A 453 -5.52 17.77 18.95
C GLY A 453 -4.56 16.90 18.14
N PHE A 454 -5.07 15.91 17.42
CA PHE A 454 -4.26 14.99 16.60
C PHE A 454 -4.32 15.30 15.11
N THR A 455 -4.95 16.39 14.70
CA THR A 455 -5.14 16.73 13.28
C THR A 455 -3.81 16.80 12.51
N ASP A 456 -2.77 17.35 13.13
CA ASP A 456 -1.43 17.49 12.52
C ASP A 456 -0.46 16.38 12.99
N CYS A 457 -0.97 15.21 13.38
CA CYS A 457 -0.17 14.07 13.83
C CYS A 457 0.05 13.08 12.69
N ASP A 458 1.13 13.24 11.95
CA ASP A 458 1.51 12.43 10.79
C ASP A 458 2.58 11.37 11.09
N ASP A 459 3.11 11.36 12.32
CA ASP A 459 4.20 10.51 12.78
C ASP A 459 3.78 9.42 13.79
N GLN A 460 2.48 9.32 14.08
CA GLN A 460 1.83 8.32 14.92
C GLN A 460 0.48 7.93 14.32
N PHE A 461 0.10 6.68 14.47
CA PHE A 461 -1.16 6.17 13.92
C PHE A 461 -1.69 5.00 14.74
N MET A 462 -2.92 4.60 14.49
CA MET A 462 -3.51 3.41 15.07
C MET A 462 -3.44 2.23 14.08
N LEU A 463 -3.10 1.06 14.57
CA LEU A 463 -3.37 -0.21 13.91
C LEU A 463 -4.69 -0.74 14.47
N GLY A 464 -5.72 -0.68 13.63
CA GLY A 464 -7.10 -0.85 14.08
C GLY A 464 -7.49 0.14 15.17
N SER A 465 -8.31 -0.30 16.13
CA SER A 465 -8.69 0.48 17.32
C SER A 465 -7.87 0.12 18.57
N ARG A 466 -6.92 -0.83 18.46
CA ARG A 466 -6.26 -1.44 19.61
C ARG A 466 -4.85 -0.91 19.88
N PHE A 467 -4.02 -0.78 18.84
CA PHE A 467 -2.61 -0.42 19.00
C PHE A 467 -2.31 1.00 18.52
N LEU A 468 -1.71 1.81 19.40
CA LEU A 468 -1.08 3.07 19.04
C LEU A 468 0.35 2.78 18.59
N ILE A 469 0.68 3.10 17.35
CA ILE A 469 2.00 2.92 16.76
C ILE A 469 2.71 4.27 16.73
N ALA A 470 3.93 4.31 17.24
CA ALA A 470 4.77 5.52 17.29
C ALA A 470 6.19 5.20 16.78
N PRO A 471 6.38 4.99 15.46
CA PRO A 471 7.65 4.54 14.91
C PRO A 471 8.75 5.57 15.13
N LEU A 472 10.00 5.12 15.27
CA LEU A 472 11.17 5.98 15.21
C LEU A 472 11.46 6.32 13.74
N LEU A 473 11.40 7.59 13.42
CA LEU A 473 11.56 8.12 12.05
C LEU A 473 12.81 9.01 11.92
N ASP A 474 13.74 8.87 12.88
CA ASP A 474 15.03 9.54 12.91
C ASP A 474 16.10 8.63 13.53
N GLY A 475 17.36 9.09 13.58
CA GLY A 475 18.49 8.33 14.12
C GLY A 475 18.53 8.18 15.64
N LYS A 476 17.52 8.65 16.38
CA LYS A 476 17.44 8.57 17.84
C LYS A 476 16.88 7.23 18.31
N ASN A 477 17.07 6.93 19.60
CA ASN A 477 16.49 5.75 20.24
C ASN A 477 15.28 6.09 21.13
N SER A 478 14.80 7.33 21.09
CA SER A 478 13.62 7.77 21.84
C SER A 478 12.89 8.85 21.07
N ARG A 479 11.59 8.96 21.30
CA ARG A 479 10.76 9.99 20.70
C ARG A 479 9.72 10.50 21.69
N MET A 480 9.18 11.66 21.41
CA MET A 480 7.98 12.17 22.07
C MET A 480 6.75 11.43 21.53
N VAL A 481 5.93 10.89 22.44
CA VAL A 481 4.68 10.19 22.13
C VAL A 481 3.51 10.99 22.69
N ARG A 482 2.50 11.20 21.88
CA ARG A 482 1.23 11.84 22.26
C ARG A 482 0.19 10.75 22.48
N PHE A 483 -0.17 10.49 23.73
CA PHE A 483 -1.16 9.48 24.12
C PHE A 483 -2.57 10.06 24.10
N PRO A 484 -3.52 9.47 23.35
CA PRO A 484 -4.93 9.79 23.47
C PRO A 484 -5.49 9.45 24.85
N ARG A 485 -6.68 9.95 25.18
CA ARG A 485 -7.39 9.57 26.40
C ARG A 485 -7.54 8.05 26.50
N GLY A 486 -7.24 7.49 27.65
CA GLY A 486 -7.25 6.06 27.92
C GLY A 486 -6.02 5.60 28.68
N ILE A 487 -5.90 4.30 28.88
CA ILE A 487 -4.70 3.66 29.42
C ILE A 487 -4.03 2.90 28.28
N TRP A 488 -2.74 3.12 28.12
CA TRP A 488 -1.91 2.55 27.08
C TRP A 488 -0.78 1.77 27.72
N VAL A 489 -0.52 0.56 27.25
CA VAL A 489 0.48 -0.35 27.83
C VAL A 489 1.53 -0.67 26.78
N ASP A 490 2.81 -0.43 27.08
CA ASP A 490 3.90 -0.80 26.18
C ASP A 490 4.30 -2.29 26.31
N ALA A 491 5.22 -2.74 25.47
CA ALA A 491 5.68 -4.13 25.46
C ALA A 491 6.31 -4.60 26.78
N SER A 492 6.76 -3.67 27.66
CA SER A 492 7.29 -3.99 28.99
C SER A 492 6.21 -4.09 30.08
N GLY A 493 4.96 -3.80 29.76
CA GLY A 493 3.84 -3.73 30.71
C GLY A 493 3.72 -2.37 31.42
N LYS A 494 4.51 -1.37 31.03
CA LYS A 494 4.41 -0.04 31.61
C LYS A 494 3.18 0.68 31.08
N ARG A 495 2.43 1.31 31.99
CA ARG A 495 1.18 2.01 31.73
C ARG A 495 1.36 3.50 31.58
N TYR A 496 0.69 4.07 30.57
CA TYR A 496 0.62 5.50 30.27
C TYR A 496 -0.84 5.93 30.25
N ARG A 497 -1.20 6.87 31.13
CA ARG A 497 -2.58 7.40 31.19
C ARG A 497 -2.66 8.68 30.37
N GLY A 498 -3.35 8.62 29.22
CA GLY A 498 -3.63 9.80 28.40
C GLY A 498 -4.87 10.61 28.86
N PRO A 499 -4.98 11.89 28.46
CA PRO A 499 -4.07 12.58 27.55
C PRO A 499 -2.70 12.88 28.18
N LEU A 500 -1.63 12.51 27.51
CA LEU A 500 -0.25 12.67 28.00
C LEU A 500 0.69 12.87 26.81
N VAL A 501 1.68 13.72 26.97
CA VAL A 501 2.81 13.85 26.05
C VAL A 501 4.09 13.58 26.84
N THR A 502 4.86 12.56 26.43
CA THR A 502 6.09 12.19 27.14
C THR A 502 7.08 11.52 26.19
N THR A 503 8.36 11.57 26.55
CA THR A 503 9.42 10.87 25.81
C THR A 503 9.45 9.40 26.19
N VAL A 504 9.47 8.52 25.20
CA VAL A 504 9.59 7.07 25.38
C VAL A 504 10.79 6.56 24.60
N THR A 505 11.59 5.71 25.24
CA THR A 505 12.70 4.99 24.61
C THR A 505 12.17 3.74 23.93
N ALA A 506 12.61 3.49 22.71
CA ALA A 506 12.19 2.34 21.92
C ALA A 506 13.23 1.21 21.96
N SER A 507 12.77 -0.02 21.79
CA SER A 507 13.62 -1.18 21.49
C SER A 507 14.12 -1.15 20.04
N ASN A 508 15.15 -1.93 19.75
CA ASN A 508 15.56 -2.23 18.39
C ASN A 508 14.81 -3.45 17.80
N ASP A 509 14.25 -4.31 18.65
CA ASP A 509 13.69 -5.62 18.26
C ASP A 509 12.23 -5.56 17.83
N HIS A 510 11.55 -4.43 18.01
CA HIS A 510 10.17 -4.19 17.57
C HIS A 510 9.91 -2.69 17.36
N VAL A 511 8.88 -2.38 16.58
CA VAL A 511 8.38 -1.01 16.46
C VAL A 511 7.85 -0.54 17.82
N LEU A 512 7.96 0.74 18.11
CA LEU A 512 7.37 1.29 19.34
C LEU A 512 5.84 1.30 19.21
N TYR A 513 5.17 0.50 20.03
CA TYR A 513 3.71 0.40 20.08
C TYR A 513 3.17 0.39 21.51
N PHE A 514 1.89 0.72 21.63
CA PHE A 514 1.16 0.70 22.90
C PHE A 514 -0.22 0.10 22.69
N GLU A 515 -0.60 -0.84 23.52
CA GLU A 515 -1.91 -1.46 23.51
C GLU A 515 -2.90 -0.70 24.37
N SER A 516 -4.11 -0.49 23.88
CA SER A 516 -5.20 0.14 24.61
C SER A 516 -5.78 -0.83 25.64
N GLU A 517 -5.73 -0.48 26.93
CA GLU A 517 -6.42 -1.21 27.98
C GLU A 517 -7.91 -0.80 28.01
N LYS A 518 -8.80 -1.65 27.49
CA LYS A 518 -10.24 -1.46 27.57
C LYS A 518 -10.78 -2.16 28.81
N ASN A 519 -11.43 -1.40 29.71
CA ASN A 519 -12.12 -1.90 30.91
C ASN A 519 -11.28 -2.67 31.95
N GLY A 520 -9.96 -2.45 32.00
CA GLY A 520 -9.08 -3.15 32.95
C GLY A 520 -8.72 -4.58 32.56
N GLU A 521 -9.20 -5.05 31.41
CA GLU A 521 -8.83 -6.33 30.82
C GLU A 521 -7.89 -6.08 29.62
N ILE A 522 -6.64 -6.53 29.76
CA ILE A 522 -5.79 -6.74 28.59
C ILE A 522 -6.20 -8.12 28.07
N GLU A 523 -6.77 -8.20 26.89
CA GLU A 523 -6.86 -9.48 26.20
C GLU A 523 -5.42 -9.94 25.87
N TYR A 524 -4.90 -10.84 26.69
CA TYR A 524 -3.54 -11.36 26.59
C TYR A 524 -3.33 -12.13 25.29
N MET A 525 -3.06 -11.44 24.19
CA MET A 525 -2.46 -12.07 23.01
C MET A 525 -1.00 -11.66 22.75
N VAL A 526 -0.42 -10.75 23.54
CA VAL A 526 0.93 -10.19 23.31
C VAL A 526 1.89 -10.33 24.51
N VAL A 527 1.47 -10.85 25.65
CA VAL A 527 2.29 -10.89 26.88
C VAL A 527 3.16 -12.17 27.02
N LEU A 528 3.44 -12.91 25.97
CA LEU A 528 4.36 -14.08 26.05
C LEU A 528 5.83 -13.75 25.74
N TYR A 529 6.28 -12.49 25.95
CA TYR A 529 7.64 -12.10 25.58
C TYR A 529 8.75 -12.45 26.58
N PHE A 530 8.48 -12.86 27.81
CA PHE A 530 9.53 -12.93 28.85
C PHE A 530 9.65 -14.23 29.66
N GLU A 531 9.01 -15.34 29.32
CA GLU A 531 9.15 -16.56 30.12
C GLU A 531 10.04 -17.68 29.55
N SER A 532 10.61 -17.56 28.35
CA SER A 532 11.43 -18.64 27.77
C SER A 532 12.93 -18.59 28.11
N GLU A 533 13.45 -17.50 28.68
CA GLU A 533 14.89 -17.40 28.99
C GLU A 533 15.26 -17.59 30.47
N LYS A 534 14.30 -17.73 31.38
CA LYS A 534 14.61 -17.93 32.84
C LYS A 534 14.61 -19.37 33.31
N ASN A 535 14.29 -20.35 32.51
CA ASN A 535 14.26 -21.77 32.90
C ASN A 535 15.41 -22.65 32.35
N GLY A 536 16.50 -22.03 31.89
CA GLY A 536 17.66 -22.72 31.29
C GLY A 536 18.83 -23.00 32.24
N ASP A 537 18.88 -22.46 33.50
CA ASP A 537 20.04 -22.66 34.39
C ASP A 537 19.61 -22.91 35.83
N THR A 538 19.18 -24.13 36.14
CA THR A 538 19.34 -24.72 37.48
C THR A 538 18.94 -26.20 37.43
N LYS A 539 19.86 -27.06 36.98
CA LYS A 539 19.98 -28.46 37.43
C LYS A 539 21.31 -29.06 36.96
N LYS A 540 22.37 -28.70 37.62
CA LYS A 540 23.55 -29.57 37.80
C LYS A 540 24.22 -29.17 39.09
N GLN A 541 23.87 -29.87 40.16
CA GLN A 541 24.78 -30.29 41.25
C GLN A 541 23.94 -31.03 42.28
N GLY A 542 24.32 -32.28 42.52
CA GLY A 542 23.90 -33.00 43.70
C GLY A 542 23.56 -34.48 43.49
N ASN A 543 24.59 -35.31 43.61
CA ASN A 543 24.69 -36.76 43.87
C ASN A 543 24.52 -37.70 42.71
#